data_ea12b4deaa4abc87e7bdf06aab63a8d0
#
_entry.id   ea12b4deaa4abc87e7bdf06aab63a8d0
#
_cell.length_a   1.000
_cell.length_b   1.000
_cell.length_c   1.000
_cell.angle_alpha   90.00
_cell.angle_beta   90.00
_cell.angle_gamma   90.00
#
_symmetry.space_group_name_H-M   'P 1'
#
loop_
_entity.id
_entity.type
_entity.pdbx_description
1 polymer ?
#
loop_
_entity_poly.entity_id
_entity_poly.type
_entity_poly.pdbx_seq_one_letter_code
_entity_poly.pdbx_strand_id
1 'polypeptide(L)'
;LQALVPFFTKHPNVVLDGELYNHDFKDDFEQIISMVRKTKPTPEARVKSRENVQFHCYDFVNKKMKFSTRDKWLLSNLQESYCVKHVPTVQMTSEEGARLTHTVNLKAGYEGSIVRIDTPYQCKRSHSLRKFKDFHDSEAILVNWVEGKGKRKGTIGKFIAIDFEGNSFGMPVMDNFKYLQDNFKTMQQWLGKTATFTYFERTKANSYRHPLFKCIRDYE
;
A
#
# COMPACT_ATOMS: atom_id res chain seq x y z
N LEU A 1 11.67 12.98 15.91
CA LEU A 1 10.36 13.68 15.97
C LEU A 1 10.22 14.59 17.21
N GLN A 2 11.27 15.29 17.58
CA GLN A 2 11.25 16.25 18.71
C GLN A 2 10.18 17.34 18.54
N ALA A 3 9.83 17.68 17.30
CA ALA A 3 8.76 18.64 16.98
C ALA A 3 7.37 18.24 17.51
N LEU A 4 7.15 16.96 17.85
CA LEU A 4 5.89 16.48 18.44
C LEU A 4 5.87 16.58 19.98
N VAL A 5 6.99 16.89 20.63
CA VAL A 5 7.05 17.01 22.10
C VAL A 5 6.05 18.02 22.65
N PRO A 6 5.95 19.27 22.12
CA PRO A 6 4.96 20.23 22.60
C PRO A 6 3.51 19.74 22.45
N PHE A 7 3.22 19.06 21.35
CA PHE A 7 1.90 18.47 21.10
C PHE A 7 1.55 17.43 22.17
N PHE A 8 2.44 16.45 22.44
CA PHE A 8 2.17 15.41 23.42
C PHE A 8 2.24 15.91 24.87
N THR A 9 3.00 16.98 25.14
CA THR A 9 2.94 17.65 26.45
C THR A 9 1.54 18.21 26.72
N LYS A 10 0.92 18.81 25.70
CA LYS A 10 -0.46 19.34 25.78
C LYS A 10 -1.54 18.25 25.69
N HIS A 11 -1.27 17.18 24.94
CA HIS A 11 -2.22 16.12 24.65
C HIS A 11 -1.64 14.73 24.92
N PRO A 12 -1.31 14.38 26.19
CA PRO A 12 -0.53 13.19 26.52
C PRO A 12 -1.24 11.86 26.21
N ASN A 13 -2.57 11.85 26.08
CA ASN A 13 -3.36 10.65 25.81
C ASN A 13 -3.75 10.48 24.33
N VAL A 14 -3.27 11.35 23.44
CA VAL A 14 -3.57 11.25 22.02
C VAL A 14 -2.62 10.26 21.37
N VAL A 15 -3.15 9.40 20.50
CA VAL A 15 -2.37 8.51 19.64
C VAL A 15 -2.57 8.98 18.21
N LEU A 16 -1.52 9.54 17.62
CA LEU A 16 -1.52 9.96 16.21
C LEU A 16 -1.36 8.74 15.29
N ASP A 17 -2.02 8.78 14.14
CA ASP A 17 -1.93 7.82 13.07
C ASP A 17 -1.35 8.50 11.83
N GLY A 18 -0.28 7.94 11.28
CA GLY A 18 0.46 8.57 10.19
C GLY A 18 1.52 7.66 9.60
N GLU A 19 2.25 8.16 8.63
CA GLU A 19 3.31 7.45 7.93
C GLU A 19 4.63 8.25 7.99
N LEU A 20 5.74 7.54 8.10
CA LEU A 20 7.07 8.12 7.92
C LEU A 20 7.35 8.17 6.41
N TYR A 21 7.42 9.37 5.86
CA TYR A 21 7.49 9.61 4.43
C TYR A 21 8.31 10.87 4.13
N ASN A 22 8.72 11.04 2.91
CA ASN A 22 9.14 12.30 2.31
C ASN A 22 8.94 12.20 0.81
N HIS A 23 8.21 13.15 0.23
CA HIS A 23 7.84 13.13 -1.18
C HIS A 23 9.04 13.26 -2.13
N ASP A 24 10.15 13.84 -1.68
CA ASP A 24 11.41 13.91 -2.45
C ASP A 24 12.01 12.52 -2.73
N PHE A 25 11.59 11.51 -1.96
CA PHE A 25 11.99 10.10 -2.14
C PHE A 25 10.84 9.22 -2.66
N LYS A 26 9.82 9.80 -3.32
CA LYS A 26 8.67 9.06 -3.85
C LYS A 26 9.07 7.90 -4.77
N ASP A 27 10.11 8.10 -5.57
CA ASP A 27 10.63 7.09 -6.51
C ASP A 27 11.69 6.16 -5.89
N ASP A 28 12.01 6.35 -4.59
CA ASP A 28 12.99 5.57 -3.85
C ASP A 28 12.62 5.40 -2.37
N PHE A 29 11.47 4.84 -2.14
CA PHE A 29 10.95 4.61 -0.78
C PHE A 29 11.88 3.74 0.10
N GLU A 30 12.75 2.93 -0.52
CA GLU A 30 13.75 2.15 0.21
C GLU A 30 14.72 3.02 1.00
N GLN A 31 14.99 4.24 0.56
CA GLN A 31 15.81 5.19 1.33
C GLN A 31 15.15 5.56 2.66
N ILE A 32 13.84 5.83 2.69
CA ILE A 32 13.11 6.11 3.92
C ILE A 32 13.17 4.88 4.86
N ILE A 33 12.90 3.69 4.33
CA ILE A 33 12.99 2.44 5.09
C ILE A 33 14.40 2.26 5.67
N SER A 34 15.44 2.49 4.86
CA SER A 34 16.84 2.38 5.29
C SER A 34 17.16 3.36 6.43
N MET A 35 16.67 4.59 6.37
CA MET A 35 16.90 5.61 7.41
C MET A 35 16.15 5.28 8.71
N VAL A 36 14.95 4.72 8.62
CA VAL A 36 14.09 4.44 9.78
C VAL A 36 14.43 3.12 10.47
N ARG A 37 14.80 2.08 9.72
CA ARG A 37 15.01 0.73 10.26
C ARG A 37 16.42 0.45 10.80
N LYS A 38 17.35 1.40 10.76
CA LYS A 38 18.69 1.20 11.32
C LYS A 38 18.63 1.05 12.84
N THR A 39 18.94 -0.14 13.33
CA THR A 39 18.97 -0.45 14.77
C THR A 39 20.19 0.15 15.49
N LYS A 40 21.31 0.33 14.77
CA LYS A 40 22.55 0.95 15.28
C LYS A 40 22.98 2.07 14.33
N PRO A 41 22.29 3.22 14.33
CA PRO A 41 22.63 4.32 13.44
C PRO A 41 23.90 5.03 13.88
N THR A 42 24.79 5.33 12.93
CA THR A 42 25.94 6.22 13.14
C THR A 42 25.49 7.67 13.37
N PRO A 43 26.34 8.57 13.88
CA PRO A 43 26.00 9.99 14.00
C PRO A 43 25.52 10.61 12.68
N GLU A 44 26.19 10.32 11.56
CA GLU A 44 25.83 10.81 10.22
C GLU A 44 24.47 10.26 9.77
N ALA A 45 24.20 8.97 10.03
CA ALA A 45 22.91 8.38 9.70
C ALA A 45 21.76 9.01 10.52
N ARG A 46 22.00 9.40 11.77
CA ARG A 46 21.03 10.13 12.60
C ARG A 46 20.74 11.53 12.03
N VAL A 47 21.78 12.25 11.59
CA VAL A 47 21.62 13.55 10.94
C VAL A 47 20.79 13.38 9.67
N LYS A 48 21.20 12.48 8.77
CA LYS A 48 20.46 12.19 7.53
C LYS A 48 18.99 11.84 7.78
N SER A 49 18.70 10.99 8.77
CA SER A 49 17.32 10.63 9.13
C SER A 49 16.54 11.84 9.66
N ARG A 50 17.16 12.70 10.48
CA ARG A 50 16.51 13.90 11.03
C ARG A 50 16.14 14.91 9.93
N GLU A 51 16.99 15.06 8.94
CA GLU A 51 16.81 16.02 7.84
C GLU A 51 15.81 15.55 6.78
N ASN A 52 15.65 14.23 6.61
CA ASN A 52 14.91 13.70 5.47
C ASN A 52 13.63 12.95 5.85
N VAL A 53 13.50 12.42 7.06
CA VAL A 53 12.29 11.68 7.45
C VAL A 53 11.25 12.63 8.01
N GLN A 54 10.06 12.62 7.40
CA GLN A 54 8.90 13.38 7.84
C GLN A 54 7.81 12.44 8.39
N PHE A 55 7.05 12.90 9.36
CA PHE A 55 5.84 12.23 9.84
C PHE A 55 4.61 12.89 9.21
N HIS A 56 3.96 12.17 8.32
CA HIS A 56 2.74 12.60 7.65
C HIS A 56 1.54 12.06 8.43
N CYS A 57 0.95 12.92 9.25
CA CYS A 57 -0.20 12.60 10.08
C CYS A 57 -1.49 12.71 9.28
N TYR A 58 -2.30 11.67 9.26
CA TYR A 58 -3.58 11.66 8.56
C TYR A 58 -4.77 11.34 9.47
N ASP A 59 -4.56 10.99 10.74
CA ASP A 59 -5.63 10.76 11.68
C ASP A 59 -5.10 10.69 13.14
N PHE A 60 -6.00 10.57 14.11
CA PHE A 60 -5.70 10.15 15.46
C PHE A 60 -6.77 9.22 16.01
N VAL A 61 -6.40 8.38 16.98
CA VAL A 61 -7.29 7.38 17.53
C VAL A 61 -8.36 8.03 18.40
N ASN A 62 -9.61 8.06 17.91
CA ASN A 62 -10.78 8.42 18.70
C ASN A 62 -12.00 7.62 18.22
N LYS A 63 -12.47 6.70 19.09
CA LYS A 63 -13.57 5.77 18.78
C LYS A 63 -14.96 6.41 18.87
N LYS A 64 -15.07 7.68 19.24
CA LYS A 64 -16.35 8.40 19.39
C LYS A 64 -16.54 9.48 18.33
N MET A 65 -15.46 10.14 17.91
CA MET A 65 -15.52 11.24 16.95
C MET A 65 -15.51 10.71 15.51
N LYS A 66 -16.35 11.28 14.64
CA LYS A 66 -16.28 11.06 13.19
C LYS A 66 -14.97 11.57 12.61
N PHE A 67 -14.58 11.06 11.45
CA PHE A 67 -13.32 11.44 10.80
C PHE A 67 -13.22 12.95 10.55
N SER A 68 -14.26 13.57 9.98
CA SER A 68 -14.31 15.02 9.71
C SER A 68 -14.07 15.87 10.96
N THR A 69 -14.54 15.40 12.13
CA THR A 69 -14.30 16.08 13.40
C THR A 69 -12.86 15.90 13.87
N ARG A 70 -12.29 14.71 13.69
CA ARG A 70 -10.90 14.41 14.04
C ARG A 70 -9.93 15.22 13.16
N ASP A 71 -10.20 15.29 11.87
CA ASP A 71 -9.40 16.04 10.90
C ASP A 71 -9.36 17.55 11.25
N LYS A 72 -10.52 18.15 11.50
CA LYS A 72 -10.60 19.55 11.97
C LYS A 72 -9.86 19.77 13.29
N TRP A 73 -9.94 18.81 14.21
CA TRP A 73 -9.23 18.88 15.48
C TRP A 73 -7.72 18.81 15.28
N LEU A 74 -7.23 17.93 14.39
CA LEU A 74 -5.82 17.85 14.03
C LEU A 74 -5.32 19.16 13.43
N LEU A 75 -6.02 19.72 12.46
CA LEU A 75 -5.70 21.02 11.84
C LEU A 75 -5.57 22.14 12.86
N SER A 76 -6.38 22.12 13.93
CA SER A 76 -6.35 23.13 14.98
C SER A 76 -5.30 22.92 16.06
N ASN A 77 -4.81 21.70 16.24
CA ASN A 77 -3.96 21.34 17.39
C ASN A 77 -2.58 20.81 17.01
N LEU A 78 -2.41 20.21 15.82
CA LEU A 78 -1.12 19.70 15.36
C LEU A 78 -0.40 20.80 14.56
N GLN A 79 0.64 21.36 15.16
CA GLN A 79 1.46 22.35 14.45
C GLN A 79 2.35 21.65 13.42
N GLU A 80 2.23 22.06 12.18
CA GLU A 80 3.12 21.61 11.11
C GLU A 80 4.54 22.16 11.29
N SER A 81 5.50 21.40 10.82
CA SER A 81 6.91 21.77 10.79
C SER A 81 7.57 21.12 9.58
N TYR A 82 8.88 21.30 9.43
CA TYR A 82 9.62 20.59 8.39
C TYR A 82 9.43 19.07 8.46
N CYS A 83 9.43 18.48 9.66
CA CYS A 83 9.37 17.03 9.86
C CYS A 83 7.98 16.51 10.32
N VAL A 84 6.97 17.37 10.44
CA VAL A 84 5.60 16.99 10.77
C VAL A 84 4.66 17.65 9.78
N LYS A 85 3.90 16.85 9.07
CA LYS A 85 2.94 17.28 8.05
C LYS A 85 1.55 16.75 8.37
N HIS A 86 0.54 17.56 8.15
CA HIS A 86 -0.84 17.10 8.09
C HIS A 86 -1.17 16.66 6.65
N VAL A 87 -1.75 15.48 6.49
CA VAL A 87 -2.17 15.01 5.16
C VAL A 87 -3.51 15.64 4.82
N PRO A 88 -3.60 16.48 3.78
CA PRO A 88 -4.84 17.16 3.44
C PRO A 88 -5.91 16.15 3.02
N THR A 89 -7.12 16.39 3.50
CA THR A 89 -8.30 15.58 3.15
C THR A 89 -9.37 16.46 2.53
N VAL A 90 -9.90 16.01 1.39
CA VAL A 90 -10.95 16.73 0.66
C VAL A 90 -12.24 15.91 0.74
N GLN A 91 -13.32 16.57 1.13
CA GLN A 91 -14.64 15.95 1.15
C GLN A 91 -15.19 15.86 -0.27
N MET A 92 -15.59 14.65 -0.68
CA MET A 92 -16.21 14.40 -1.98
C MET A 92 -17.66 13.99 -1.82
N THR A 93 -18.51 14.48 -2.74
CA THR A 93 -19.95 14.19 -2.78
C THR A 93 -20.33 13.28 -3.95
N SER A 94 -19.37 13.00 -4.86
CA SER A 94 -19.58 12.15 -6.02
C SER A 94 -18.38 11.23 -6.27
N GLU A 95 -18.64 10.10 -6.92
CA GLU A 95 -17.61 9.18 -7.38
C GLU A 95 -16.70 9.81 -8.42
N GLU A 96 -17.26 10.60 -9.33
CA GLU A 96 -16.51 11.33 -10.37
C GLU A 96 -15.48 12.27 -9.75
N GLY A 97 -15.86 13.06 -8.73
CA GLY A 97 -14.95 13.94 -8.00
C GLY A 97 -13.81 13.15 -7.32
N ALA A 98 -14.13 11.99 -6.74
CA ALA A 98 -13.12 11.12 -6.13
C ALA A 98 -12.13 10.57 -7.18
N ARG A 99 -12.61 10.17 -8.37
CA ARG A 99 -11.77 9.71 -9.49
C ARG A 99 -10.89 10.81 -10.04
N LEU A 100 -11.43 12.03 -10.20
CA LEU A 100 -10.65 13.18 -10.64
C LEU A 100 -9.53 13.51 -9.64
N THR A 101 -9.85 13.54 -8.35
CA THR A 101 -8.84 13.75 -7.29
C THR A 101 -7.77 12.66 -7.30
N HIS A 102 -8.16 11.40 -7.51
CA HIS A 102 -7.21 10.30 -7.66
C HIS A 102 -6.26 10.53 -8.84
N THR A 103 -6.77 10.94 -9.99
CA THR A 103 -5.95 11.29 -11.16
C THR A 103 -4.96 12.42 -10.86
N VAL A 104 -5.37 13.44 -10.12
CA VAL A 104 -4.50 14.53 -9.68
C VAL A 104 -3.39 14.01 -8.76
N ASN A 105 -3.71 13.14 -7.81
CA ASN A 105 -2.73 12.53 -6.92
C ASN A 105 -1.69 11.69 -7.68
N LEU A 106 -2.13 10.89 -8.66
CA LEU A 106 -1.21 10.12 -9.50
C LEU A 106 -0.27 11.03 -10.31
N LYS A 107 -0.80 12.12 -10.91
CA LYS A 107 0.03 13.12 -11.62
C LYS A 107 1.02 13.83 -10.70
N ALA A 108 0.68 14.01 -9.44
CA ALA A 108 1.58 14.56 -8.42
C ALA A 108 2.66 13.53 -7.97
N GLY A 109 2.60 12.28 -8.42
CA GLY A 109 3.55 11.22 -8.09
C GLY A 109 3.23 10.44 -6.83
N TYR A 110 1.99 10.50 -6.33
CA TYR A 110 1.54 9.62 -5.26
C TYR A 110 1.14 8.25 -5.82
N GLU A 111 1.28 7.21 -5.02
CA GLU A 111 0.88 5.83 -5.40
C GLU A 111 -0.63 5.67 -5.61
N GLY A 112 -1.44 6.61 -5.15
CA GLY A 112 -2.89 6.56 -5.22
C GLY A 112 -3.55 7.41 -4.15
N SER A 113 -4.78 7.07 -3.80
CA SER A 113 -5.59 7.81 -2.84
C SER A 113 -6.12 6.90 -1.73
N ILE A 114 -6.40 7.47 -0.58
CA ILE A 114 -7.17 6.82 0.49
C ILE A 114 -8.57 7.42 0.50
N VAL A 115 -9.58 6.57 0.32
CA VAL A 115 -10.98 6.97 0.44
C VAL A 115 -11.49 6.56 1.81
N ARG A 116 -12.14 7.48 2.53
CA ARG A 116 -12.69 7.27 3.86
C ARG A 116 -14.18 7.58 3.92
N ILE A 117 -14.91 6.82 4.70
CA ILE A 117 -16.26 7.15 5.12
C ILE A 117 -16.16 7.93 6.43
N ASP A 118 -17.02 8.94 6.61
CA ASP A 118 -17.03 9.80 7.80
C ASP A 118 -17.60 9.08 9.03
N THR A 119 -16.80 8.18 9.59
CA THR A 119 -17.14 7.31 10.73
C THR A 119 -16.11 7.45 11.85
N PRO A 120 -16.43 6.99 13.08
CA PRO A 120 -15.47 6.88 14.18
C PRO A 120 -14.27 5.99 13.82
N TYR A 121 -13.12 6.26 14.47
CA TYR A 121 -11.89 5.50 14.27
C TYR A 121 -12.06 4.02 14.65
N GLN A 122 -11.60 3.13 13.78
CA GLN A 122 -11.67 1.68 14.01
C GLN A 122 -10.24 1.11 14.07
N CYS A 123 -9.84 0.58 15.24
CA CYS A 123 -8.54 -0.07 15.44
C CYS A 123 -8.48 -1.48 14.81
N LYS A 124 -9.02 -1.64 13.61
CA LYS A 124 -9.04 -2.91 12.86
C LYS A 124 -9.19 -2.62 11.36
N ARG A 125 -8.98 -3.62 10.51
CA ARG A 125 -9.36 -3.52 9.09
C ARG A 125 -10.85 -3.19 8.98
N SER A 126 -11.17 -2.18 8.20
CA SER A 126 -12.52 -1.66 8.04
C SER A 126 -12.80 -1.31 6.59
N HIS A 127 -14.04 -1.50 6.16
CA HIS A 127 -14.52 -1.01 4.88
C HIS A 127 -14.68 0.52 4.84
N SER A 128 -14.59 1.19 6.00
CA SER A 128 -14.64 2.65 6.09
C SER A 128 -13.37 3.35 5.63
N LEU A 129 -12.30 2.60 5.36
CA LEU A 129 -11.04 3.09 4.80
C LEU A 129 -10.59 2.15 3.69
N ARG A 130 -10.49 2.68 2.48
CA ARG A 130 -10.11 1.91 1.30
C ARG A 130 -8.97 2.59 0.55
N LYS A 131 -8.00 1.79 0.13
CA LYS A 131 -6.96 2.23 -0.80
C LYS A 131 -7.51 2.21 -2.22
N PHE A 132 -7.37 3.33 -2.91
CA PHE A 132 -7.66 3.47 -4.32
C PHE A 132 -6.33 3.57 -5.06
N LYS A 133 -5.97 2.51 -5.76
CA LYS A 133 -4.71 2.38 -6.51
C LYS A 133 -5.01 1.79 -7.88
N ASP A 134 -4.30 2.26 -8.88
CA ASP A 134 -4.34 1.67 -10.21
C ASP A 134 -3.40 0.45 -10.26
N PHE A 135 -3.83 -0.56 -11.00
CA PHE A 135 -3.04 -1.74 -11.30
C PHE A 135 -2.90 -1.85 -12.82
N HIS A 136 -1.74 -2.31 -13.23
CA HIS A 136 -1.43 -2.61 -14.62
C HIS A 136 -1.63 -4.09 -14.89
N ASP A 137 -2.06 -4.42 -16.09
CA ASP A 137 -2.10 -5.79 -16.57
C ASP A 137 -0.84 -6.07 -17.40
N SER A 138 -0.31 -7.28 -17.32
CA SER A 138 0.74 -7.81 -18.17
C SER A 138 0.59 -9.32 -18.34
N GLU A 139 1.46 -9.92 -19.14
CA GLU A 139 1.40 -11.33 -19.47
C GLU A 139 2.72 -12.03 -19.19
N ALA A 140 2.65 -13.31 -18.82
CA ALA A 140 3.80 -14.16 -18.57
C ALA A 140 3.46 -15.62 -18.79
N ILE A 141 4.46 -16.43 -19.10
CA ILE A 141 4.32 -17.88 -19.27
C ILE A 141 4.42 -18.56 -17.91
N LEU A 142 3.46 -19.42 -17.58
CA LEU A 142 3.47 -20.21 -16.34
C LEU A 142 4.49 -21.35 -16.47
N VAL A 143 5.50 -21.41 -15.60
CA VAL A 143 6.55 -22.40 -15.65
C VAL A 143 6.52 -23.39 -14.49
N ASN A 144 5.91 -22.99 -13.38
CA ASN A 144 5.77 -23.86 -12.19
C ASN A 144 4.63 -23.35 -11.30
N TRP A 145 4.30 -24.09 -10.27
CA TRP A 145 3.36 -23.69 -9.24
C TRP A 145 3.85 -24.13 -7.84
N VAL A 146 3.32 -23.47 -6.82
CA VAL A 146 3.59 -23.78 -5.41
C VAL A 146 2.27 -23.94 -4.69
N GLU A 147 2.13 -25.04 -3.96
CA GLU A 147 0.95 -25.31 -3.15
C GLU A 147 0.74 -24.26 -2.05
N GLY A 148 -0.51 -23.97 -1.75
CA GLY A 148 -0.89 -23.10 -0.64
C GLY A 148 -0.51 -23.71 0.71
N LYS A 149 -0.18 -22.86 1.69
CA LYS A 149 0.20 -23.28 3.05
C LYS A 149 -0.94 -23.13 4.05
N GLY A 150 -0.93 -23.94 5.10
CA GLY A 150 -1.90 -23.89 6.19
C GLY A 150 -3.33 -24.14 5.68
N LYS A 151 -4.24 -23.19 5.91
CA LYS A 151 -5.64 -23.30 5.46
C LYS A 151 -5.83 -23.38 3.94
N ARG A 152 -4.79 -23.10 3.16
CA ARG A 152 -4.79 -23.15 1.69
C ARG A 152 -4.14 -24.41 1.12
N LYS A 153 -3.83 -25.41 1.94
CA LYS A 153 -3.34 -26.70 1.47
C LYS A 153 -4.37 -27.35 0.54
N GLY A 154 -3.93 -28.03 -0.52
CA GLY A 154 -4.80 -28.57 -1.56
C GLY A 154 -5.27 -27.53 -2.61
N THR A 155 -4.61 -26.39 -2.67
CA THR A 155 -4.86 -25.36 -3.70
C THR A 155 -3.54 -24.83 -4.25
N ILE A 156 -3.56 -24.17 -5.42
CA ILE A 156 -2.38 -23.42 -5.88
C ILE A 156 -2.29 -22.13 -5.07
N GLY A 157 -1.21 -21.97 -4.32
CA GLY A 157 -0.90 -20.78 -3.56
C GLY A 157 -0.36 -19.66 -4.44
N LYS A 158 0.52 -20.03 -5.40
CA LYS A 158 1.07 -19.12 -6.42
C LYS A 158 1.55 -19.89 -7.64
N PHE A 159 1.50 -19.27 -8.80
CA PHE A 159 2.26 -19.67 -9.97
C PHE A 159 3.64 -19.03 -9.95
N ILE A 160 4.63 -19.73 -10.53
CA ILE A 160 5.91 -19.16 -10.93
C ILE A 160 5.81 -18.92 -12.44
N ALA A 161 6.15 -17.73 -12.88
CA ALA A 161 6.06 -17.33 -14.26
C ALA A 161 7.33 -16.65 -14.74
N ILE A 162 7.52 -16.63 -16.04
CA ILE A 162 8.58 -15.90 -16.74
C ILE A 162 7.90 -14.92 -17.71
N ASP A 163 8.21 -13.64 -17.59
CA ASP A 163 7.74 -12.64 -18.54
C ASP A 163 8.50 -12.71 -19.86
N PHE A 164 8.06 -11.95 -20.86
CA PHE A 164 8.69 -11.93 -22.17
C PHE A 164 10.07 -11.25 -22.20
N GLU A 165 10.50 -10.65 -21.08
CA GLU A 165 11.85 -10.11 -20.87
C GLU A 165 12.78 -11.13 -20.20
N GLY A 166 12.27 -12.32 -19.82
CA GLY A 166 13.03 -13.37 -19.15
C GLY A 166 13.06 -13.28 -17.63
N ASN A 167 12.33 -12.36 -16.99
CA ASN A 167 12.27 -12.22 -15.54
C ASN A 167 11.37 -13.28 -14.94
N SER A 168 11.88 -14.04 -13.97
CA SER A 168 11.11 -15.02 -13.21
C SER A 168 10.54 -14.41 -11.93
N PHE A 169 9.26 -14.63 -11.68
CA PHE A 169 8.57 -14.12 -10.49
C PHE A 169 7.40 -15.02 -10.06
N GLY A 170 6.91 -14.79 -8.84
CA GLY A 170 5.78 -15.54 -8.30
C GLY A 170 4.49 -14.71 -8.33
N MET A 171 3.42 -15.28 -8.87
CA MET A 171 2.07 -14.71 -8.92
C MET A 171 1.16 -15.45 -7.95
N PRO A 172 0.84 -14.91 -6.75
CA PRO A 172 -0.20 -15.45 -5.88
C PRO A 172 -1.54 -15.58 -6.61
N VAL A 173 -2.26 -16.66 -6.30
CA VAL A 173 -3.61 -16.88 -6.81
C VAL A 173 -4.60 -16.51 -5.70
N MET A 174 -5.49 -15.55 -5.99
CA MET A 174 -6.44 -15.01 -5.03
C MET A 174 -7.86 -15.24 -5.54
N ASP A 175 -8.48 -16.30 -5.05
CA ASP A 175 -9.87 -16.63 -5.38
C ASP A 175 -10.54 -17.32 -4.18
N ASN A 176 -11.83 -17.64 -4.32
CA ASN A 176 -12.57 -18.39 -3.33
C ASN A 176 -11.89 -19.76 -3.11
N PHE A 177 -11.72 -20.13 -1.83
CA PHE A 177 -11.01 -21.37 -1.47
C PHE A 177 -11.62 -22.62 -2.10
N LYS A 178 -12.95 -22.73 -2.12
CA LYS A 178 -13.64 -23.86 -2.71
C LYS A 178 -13.37 -23.96 -4.22
N TYR A 179 -13.45 -22.84 -4.94
CA TYR A 179 -13.10 -22.78 -6.36
C TYR A 179 -11.67 -23.25 -6.62
N LEU A 180 -10.71 -22.76 -5.84
CA LEU A 180 -9.30 -23.16 -5.97
C LEU A 180 -9.08 -24.64 -5.68
N GLN A 181 -9.81 -25.20 -4.73
CA GLN A 181 -9.73 -26.62 -4.37
C GLN A 181 -10.35 -27.50 -5.46
N ASP A 182 -11.55 -27.14 -5.95
CA ASP A 182 -12.26 -27.88 -6.99
C ASP A 182 -11.49 -27.88 -8.31
N ASN A 183 -10.75 -26.82 -8.60
CA ASN A 183 -9.98 -26.65 -9.84
C ASN A 183 -8.49 -26.96 -9.69
N PHE A 184 -8.02 -27.48 -8.55
CA PHE A 184 -6.60 -27.69 -8.28
C PHE A 184 -5.86 -28.49 -9.36
N LYS A 185 -6.45 -29.61 -9.81
CA LYS A 185 -5.85 -30.45 -10.86
C LYS A 185 -5.88 -29.77 -12.24
N THR A 186 -6.94 -29.07 -12.56
CA THR A 186 -7.07 -28.34 -13.82
C THR A 186 -6.07 -27.19 -13.90
N MET A 187 -5.88 -26.46 -12.80
CA MET A 187 -4.93 -25.36 -12.73
C MET A 187 -3.46 -25.82 -12.87
N GLN A 188 -3.13 -27.05 -12.44
CA GLN A 188 -1.80 -27.64 -12.65
C GLN A 188 -1.48 -27.84 -14.13
N GLN A 189 -2.50 -28.07 -14.96
CA GLN A 189 -2.36 -28.26 -16.42
C GLN A 189 -2.15 -26.95 -17.18
N TRP A 190 -2.19 -25.79 -16.48
CA TRP A 190 -1.96 -24.49 -17.12
C TRP A 190 -0.47 -24.17 -17.31
N LEU A 191 0.44 -25.04 -16.86
CA LEU A 191 1.86 -24.86 -17.12
C LEU A 191 2.15 -24.83 -18.61
N GLY A 192 3.02 -23.91 -19.04
CA GLY A 192 3.31 -23.63 -20.44
C GLY A 192 2.34 -22.64 -21.10
N LYS A 193 1.18 -22.35 -20.49
CA LYS A 193 0.24 -21.38 -21.02
C LYS A 193 0.63 -19.95 -20.63
N THR A 194 0.20 -18.99 -21.45
CA THR A 194 0.27 -17.57 -21.15
C THR A 194 -0.85 -17.20 -20.17
N ALA A 195 -0.49 -16.48 -19.12
CA ALA A 195 -1.42 -15.97 -18.13
C ALA A 195 -1.35 -14.44 -18.10
N THR A 196 -2.50 -13.80 -17.95
CA THR A 196 -2.60 -12.39 -17.59
C THR A 196 -2.48 -12.26 -16.08
N PHE A 197 -1.71 -11.28 -15.63
CA PHE A 197 -1.57 -10.94 -14.21
C PHE A 197 -1.68 -9.42 -14.03
N THR A 198 -2.12 -9.01 -12.85
CA THR A 198 -2.10 -7.60 -12.43
C THR A 198 -0.87 -7.33 -11.59
N TYR A 199 -0.31 -6.14 -11.67
CA TYR A 199 0.76 -5.68 -10.79
C TYR A 199 0.62 -4.17 -10.52
N PHE A 200 1.25 -3.71 -9.45
CA PHE A 200 1.17 -2.30 -9.07
C PHE A 200 2.20 -1.46 -9.84
N GLU A 201 3.46 -1.84 -9.75
CA GLU A 201 4.58 -1.15 -10.43
C GLU A 201 5.78 -2.11 -10.61
N ARG A 202 6.79 -1.70 -11.38
CA ARG A 202 8.09 -2.37 -11.41
C ARG A 202 9.07 -1.71 -10.44
N THR A 203 9.89 -2.52 -9.78
CA THR A 203 10.99 -2.05 -8.95
C THR A 203 12.18 -1.65 -9.81
N LYS A 204 13.17 -0.96 -9.22
CA LYS A 204 14.46 -0.65 -9.90
C LYS A 204 15.20 -1.90 -10.38
N ALA A 205 14.99 -3.04 -9.73
CA ALA A 205 15.52 -4.35 -10.15
C ALA A 205 14.65 -5.04 -11.21
N ASN A 206 13.75 -4.32 -11.86
CA ASN A 206 12.82 -4.81 -12.88
C ASN A 206 11.90 -5.94 -12.41
N SER A 207 11.66 -6.07 -11.10
CA SER A 207 10.73 -7.04 -10.51
C SER A 207 9.34 -6.43 -10.34
N TYR A 208 8.30 -7.26 -10.36
CA TYR A 208 6.91 -6.81 -10.18
C TYR A 208 6.56 -6.64 -8.71
N ARG A 209 5.95 -5.51 -8.33
CA ARG A 209 5.36 -5.29 -7.01
C ARG A 209 3.90 -5.75 -7.00
N HIS A 210 3.57 -6.60 -6.03
CA HIS A 210 2.22 -7.16 -5.85
C HIS A 210 1.63 -7.84 -7.09
N PRO A 211 2.39 -8.71 -7.79
CA PRO A 211 1.84 -9.44 -8.92
C PRO A 211 0.76 -10.40 -8.45
N LEU A 212 -0.38 -10.42 -9.13
CA LEU A 212 -1.50 -11.32 -8.84
C LEU A 212 -1.97 -12.00 -10.13
N PHE A 213 -2.12 -13.32 -10.10
CA PHE A 213 -2.72 -14.07 -11.21
C PHE A 213 -4.16 -13.58 -11.45
N LYS A 214 -4.52 -13.36 -12.71
CA LYS A 214 -5.86 -12.92 -13.11
C LYS A 214 -6.60 -14.03 -13.87
N CYS A 215 -6.07 -14.46 -14.98
CA CYS A 215 -6.67 -15.52 -15.81
C CYS A 215 -5.61 -16.14 -16.75
N ILE A 216 -5.95 -17.31 -17.31
CA ILE A 216 -5.24 -17.83 -18.47
C ILE A 216 -5.70 -17.06 -19.70
N ARG A 217 -4.78 -16.76 -20.59
CA ARG A 217 -5.08 -16.18 -21.86
C ARG A 217 -5.28 -17.31 -22.88
N ASP A 218 -6.54 -17.56 -23.21
CA ASP A 218 -6.88 -18.44 -24.31
C ASP A 218 -6.98 -17.56 -25.56
N TYR A 219 -5.94 -17.59 -26.40
CA TYR A 219 -6.05 -17.14 -27.78
C TYR A 219 -6.47 -18.34 -28.61
N GLU A 220 -7.60 -18.21 -29.26
CA GLU A 220 -7.86 -18.99 -30.44
C GLU A 220 -7.03 -18.51 -31.63
#